data_cb0b0c90dbc82a66c40d3d6a2cfde834
#
_entry.id   cb0b0c90dbc82a66c40d3d6a2cfde834
#
_cell.length_a   1.000
_cell.length_b   1.000
_cell.length_c   1.000
_cell.angle_alpha   90.00
_cell.angle_beta   90.00
_cell.angle_gamma   90.00
#
_symmetry.space_group_name_H-M   'P 1'
#
loop_
_entity.id
_entity.type
_entity.pdbx_description
1 polymer ?
#
loop_
_entity_poly.entity_id
_entity_poly.type
_entity_poly.pdbx_seq_one_letter_code
_entity_poly.pdbx_strand_id
1 'polypeptide(L)'
;HPNHEQKYCEESKQYDDHMIKNYDYKDMVYLSDDEMREVTGSDTYYGGSYDEAEAHCHPLNYALGIAKATLSAGAKIYENSPATSYKVLDDHVRVNTKNGSIKADRIVLACNGYLENLEKSLTSKILPMNNYIVATKPLDDETVQKINPKDIAFADSRFVINYFRMSADKRLLFGGGENYSQELSKNIVPIVTRPLEKIYPFLN
;
A
#
# COMPACT_ATOMS: atom_id res chain seq x y z
N HIS A 1 9.92 -9.39 -0.91
CA HIS A 1 10.69 -8.25 -1.47
C HIS A 1 11.67 -8.74 -2.53
N PRO A 2 11.23 -8.94 -3.79
CA PRO A 2 12.11 -9.37 -4.88
C PRO A 2 13.08 -8.26 -5.30
N ASN A 3 14.33 -8.61 -5.55
CA ASN A 3 15.35 -7.69 -6.02
C ASN A 3 15.29 -7.54 -7.55
N HIS A 4 15.22 -6.31 -8.04
CA HIS A 4 15.20 -6.02 -9.47
C HIS A 4 16.59 -5.95 -10.12
N GLU A 5 17.66 -5.97 -9.32
CA GLU A 5 19.05 -6.04 -9.74
C GLU A 5 19.84 -6.93 -8.79
N GLN A 6 20.75 -7.73 -9.34
CA GLN A 6 21.56 -8.66 -8.56
C GLN A 6 22.43 -8.01 -7.49
N LYS A 7 22.82 -6.76 -7.70
CA LYS A 7 23.65 -6.01 -6.72
C LYS A 7 22.97 -5.83 -5.35
N TYR A 8 21.64 -5.91 -5.27
CA TYR A 8 20.90 -5.77 -4.00
C TYR A 8 20.75 -7.07 -3.21
N CYS A 9 21.12 -8.22 -3.82
CA CYS A 9 20.92 -9.52 -3.18
C CYS A 9 21.75 -9.68 -1.90
N GLU A 10 22.96 -9.19 -1.91
CA GLU A 10 23.82 -9.27 -0.73
C GLU A 10 23.33 -8.38 0.41
N GLU A 11 22.86 -7.16 0.09
CA GLU A 11 22.25 -6.25 1.07
C GLU A 11 20.99 -6.85 1.68
N SER A 12 20.14 -7.48 0.87
CA SER A 12 18.93 -8.18 1.36
C SER A 12 19.29 -9.30 2.33
N LYS A 13 20.30 -10.14 2.00
CA LYS A 13 20.77 -11.21 2.91
C LYS A 13 21.27 -10.65 4.24
N GLN A 14 22.07 -9.61 4.18
CA GLN A 14 22.62 -8.97 5.39
C GLN A 14 21.50 -8.37 6.24
N TYR A 15 20.46 -7.82 5.61
CA TYR A 15 19.29 -7.31 6.32
C TYR A 15 18.50 -8.44 7.00
N ASP A 16 18.23 -9.54 6.30
CA ASP A 16 17.53 -10.70 6.85
C ASP A 16 18.30 -11.30 8.03
N ASP A 17 19.63 -11.50 7.88
CA ASP A 17 20.50 -11.97 8.95
C ASP A 17 20.50 -11.03 10.15
N HIS A 18 20.49 -9.70 9.90
CA HIS A 18 20.41 -8.69 10.95
C HIS A 18 19.10 -8.79 11.74
N MET A 19 17.97 -8.94 11.05
CA MET A 19 16.66 -9.07 11.68
C MET A 19 16.56 -10.36 12.52
N ILE A 20 17.01 -11.47 11.98
CA ILE A 20 17.03 -12.76 12.71
C ILE A 20 17.95 -12.66 13.94
N LYS A 21 19.16 -12.17 13.78
CA LYS A 21 20.17 -12.16 14.84
C LYS A 21 19.90 -11.16 15.96
N ASN A 22 19.43 -9.95 15.62
CA ASN A 22 19.33 -8.85 16.58
C ASN A 22 17.91 -8.65 17.12
N TYR A 23 16.89 -9.12 16.41
CA TYR A 23 15.49 -8.95 16.78
C TYR A 23 14.75 -10.29 17.00
N ASP A 24 15.47 -11.43 16.88
CA ASP A 24 14.88 -12.79 16.96
C ASP A 24 13.71 -13.00 15.98
N TYR A 25 13.73 -12.29 14.84
CA TYR A 25 12.68 -12.32 13.82
C TYR A 25 12.93 -13.45 12.84
N LYS A 26 12.36 -14.65 13.12
CA LYS A 26 12.67 -15.91 12.44
C LYS A 26 11.82 -16.20 11.20
N ASP A 27 10.80 -15.39 10.95
CA ASP A 27 9.86 -15.61 9.85
C ASP A 27 10.37 -15.06 8.50
N MET A 28 11.56 -14.44 8.52
CA MET A 28 12.21 -13.89 7.33
C MET A 28 13.17 -14.90 6.73
N VAL A 29 13.03 -15.19 5.45
CA VAL A 29 13.83 -16.15 4.70
C VAL A 29 14.32 -15.52 3.41
N TYR A 30 15.62 -15.62 3.14
CA TYR A 30 16.18 -15.22 1.86
C TYR A 30 15.91 -16.28 0.79
N LEU A 31 15.29 -15.89 -0.32
CA LEU A 31 15.10 -16.74 -1.49
C LEU A 31 16.19 -16.48 -2.52
N SER A 32 16.74 -17.55 -3.07
CA SER A 32 17.65 -17.52 -4.22
C SER A 32 16.96 -17.03 -5.50
N ASP A 33 17.73 -16.79 -6.56
CA ASP A 33 17.20 -16.36 -7.85
C ASP A 33 16.16 -17.35 -8.39
N ASP A 34 16.43 -18.65 -8.31
CA ASP A 34 15.53 -19.69 -8.81
C ASP A 34 14.25 -19.77 -7.96
N GLU A 35 14.36 -19.74 -6.63
CA GLU A 35 13.20 -19.72 -5.73
C GLU A 35 12.36 -18.44 -5.93
N MET A 36 13.01 -17.30 -6.17
CA MET A 36 12.29 -16.05 -6.44
C MET A 36 11.53 -16.09 -7.77
N ARG A 37 12.11 -16.70 -8.82
CA ARG A 37 11.41 -16.97 -10.09
C ARG A 37 10.20 -17.88 -9.90
N GLU A 38 10.34 -18.93 -9.10
CA GLU A 38 9.22 -19.82 -8.80
C GLU A 38 8.05 -19.09 -8.12
N VAL A 39 8.32 -18.26 -7.12
CA VAL A 39 7.25 -17.59 -6.38
C VAL A 39 6.65 -16.39 -7.10
N THR A 40 7.44 -15.72 -7.97
CA THR A 40 6.97 -14.55 -8.74
C THR A 40 6.45 -14.91 -10.14
N GLY A 41 6.80 -16.09 -10.66
CA GLY A 41 6.53 -16.48 -12.04
C GLY A 41 7.18 -15.57 -13.09
N SER A 42 8.30 -14.91 -12.72
CA SER A 42 8.98 -13.94 -13.59
C SER A 42 10.49 -14.08 -13.52
N ASP A 43 11.13 -14.02 -14.70
CA ASP A 43 12.59 -14.00 -14.86
C ASP A 43 13.21 -12.61 -14.61
N THR A 44 12.40 -11.61 -14.29
CA THR A 44 12.84 -10.22 -14.13
C THR A 44 13.51 -9.97 -12.79
N TYR A 45 13.28 -10.85 -11.83
CA TYR A 45 13.77 -10.70 -10.45
C TYR A 45 14.92 -11.64 -10.17
N TYR A 46 15.82 -11.13 -9.35
CA TYR A 46 16.87 -11.88 -8.67
C TYR A 46 16.39 -12.25 -7.28
N GLY A 47 17.15 -12.98 -6.48
CA GLY A 47 16.77 -13.36 -5.13
C GLY A 47 16.13 -12.22 -4.31
N GLY A 48 15.84 -12.46 -3.06
CA GLY A 48 15.23 -11.45 -2.18
C GLY A 48 14.64 -12.04 -0.92
N SER A 49 14.07 -11.21 -0.08
CA SER A 49 13.52 -11.58 1.21
C SER A 49 12.06 -12.03 1.09
N TYR A 50 11.71 -13.10 1.77
CA TYR A 50 10.35 -13.56 1.96
C TYR A 50 10.02 -13.56 3.46
N ASP A 51 8.91 -12.97 3.83
CA ASP A 51 8.45 -12.87 5.20
C ASP A 51 7.15 -13.67 5.36
N GLU A 52 7.19 -14.73 6.17
CA GLU A 52 6.06 -15.63 6.38
C GLU A 52 5.05 -15.09 7.40
N ALA A 53 5.44 -14.11 8.23
CA ALA A 53 4.57 -13.49 9.21
C ALA A 53 3.78 -12.30 8.67
N GLU A 54 4.16 -11.73 7.52
CA GLU A 54 3.43 -10.66 6.88
C GLU A 54 2.15 -11.17 6.20
N ALA A 55 1.18 -10.28 6.06
CA ALA A 55 -0.09 -10.59 5.42
C ALA A 55 -0.56 -9.43 4.55
N HIS A 56 -1.40 -9.75 3.57
CA HIS A 56 -2.11 -8.74 2.80
C HIS A 56 -3.62 -8.92 2.94
N CYS A 57 -4.35 -7.85 2.76
CA CYS A 57 -5.81 -7.86 2.88
C CYS A 57 -6.46 -7.00 1.80
N HIS A 58 -7.78 -7.12 1.67
CA HIS A 58 -8.57 -6.20 0.87
C HIS A 58 -8.78 -4.90 1.67
N PRO A 59 -8.14 -3.77 1.32
CA PRO A 59 -8.10 -2.58 2.17
C PRO A 59 -9.49 -1.97 2.43
N LEU A 60 -10.39 -1.99 1.44
CA LEU A 60 -11.76 -1.49 1.63
C LEU A 60 -12.54 -2.39 2.61
N ASN A 61 -12.47 -3.71 2.48
CA ASN A 61 -13.16 -4.62 3.40
C ASN A 61 -12.62 -4.49 4.83
N TYR A 62 -11.32 -4.29 4.97
CA TYR A 62 -10.68 -4.02 6.27
C TYR A 62 -11.20 -2.71 6.88
N ALA A 63 -11.23 -1.62 6.10
CA ALA A 63 -11.77 -0.34 6.55
C ALA A 63 -13.25 -0.42 6.95
N LEU A 64 -14.08 -1.10 6.14
CA LEU A 64 -15.51 -1.32 6.44
C LEU A 64 -15.69 -2.18 7.70
N GLY A 65 -14.85 -3.19 7.91
CA GLY A 65 -14.83 -4.01 9.12
C GLY A 65 -14.54 -3.17 10.37
N ILE A 66 -13.53 -2.31 10.32
CA ILE A 66 -13.19 -1.39 11.41
C ILE A 66 -14.33 -0.40 11.65
N ALA A 67 -14.92 0.18 10.60
CA ALA A 67 -16.04 1.10 10.74
C ALA A 67 -17.23 0.43 11.44
N LYS A 68 -17.56 -0.82 11.05
CA LYS A 68 -18.61 -1.61 11.69
C LYS A 68 -18.31 -1.85 13.19
N ALA A 69 -17.09 -2.24 13.51
CA ALA A 69 -16.66 -2.45 14.90
C ALA A 69 -16.75 -1.15 15.73
N THR A 70 -16.32 -0.03 15.14
CA THR A 70 -16.39 1.31 15.73
C THR A 70 -17.82 1.70 16.07
N LEU A 71 -18.76 1.51 15.13
CA LEU A 71 -20.19 1.76 15.37
C LEU A 71 -20.77 0.84 16.46
N SER A 72 -20.38 -0.43 16.46
CA SER A 72 -20.81 -1.39 17.49
C SER A 72 -20.29 -1.05 18.88
N ALA A 73 -19.14 -0.38 18.96
CA ALA A 73 -18.58 0.15 20.21
C ALA A 73 -19.24 1.46 20.68
N GLY A 74 -20.28 1.94 19.98
CA GLY A 74 -21.04 3.14 20.34
C GLY A 74 -20.48 4.46 19.83
N ALA A 75 -19.40 4.45 19.02
CA ALA A 75 -18.93 5.66 18.37
C ALA A 75 -19.86 6.06 17.21
N LYS A 76 -19.78 7.33 16.81
CA LYS A 76 -20.57 7.86 15.69
C LYS A 76 -19.66 8.22 14.53
N ILE A 77 -20.04 7.79 13.34
CA ILE A 77 -19.36 8.12 12.08
C ILE A 77 -20.27 9.05 11.28
N TYR A 78 -19.75 10.16 10.84
CA TYR A 78 -20.46 11.15 10.02
C TYR A 78 -19.79 11.21 8.64
N GLU A 79 -20.36 10.51 7.68
CA GLU A 79 -19.92 10.56 6.28
C GLU A 79 -20.40 11.86 5.62
N ASN A 80 -19.76 12.23 4.50
CA ASN A 80 -20.08 13.45 3.74
C ASN A 80 -20.09 14.74 4.59
N SER A 81 -19.30 14.74 5.66
CA SER A 81 -19.25 15.81 6.65
C SER A 81 -17.81 16.31 6.86
N PRO A 82 -17.15 16.85 5.80
CA PRO A 82 -15.78 17.32 5.91
C PRO A 82 -15.68 18.43 6.97
N ALA A 83 -14.67 18.32 7.84
CA ALA A 83 -14.33 19.37 8.77
C ALA A 83 -13.76 20.57 7.99
N THR A 84 -14.37 21.73 8.12
CA THR A 84 -13.97 22.96 7.42
C THR A 84 -13.03 23.82 8.26
N SER A 85 -13.13 23.72 9.58
CA SER A 85 -12.25 24.38 10.54
C SER A 85 -12.39 23.75 11.92
N TYR A 86 -11.44 24.01 12.80
CA TYR A 86 -11.61 23.75 14.22
C TYR A 86 -11.06 24.90 15.05
N LYS A 87 -11.47 24.98 16.30
CA LYS A 87 -10.98 25.95 17.26
C LYS A 87 -10.77 25.27 18.61
N VAL A 88 -9.57 25.40 19.16
CA VAL A 88 -9.26 24.98 20.51
C VAL A 88 -9.64 26.12 21.45
N LEU A 89 -10.44 25.82 22.46
CA LEU A 89 -10.90 26.71 23.53
C LEU A 89 -10.35 26.19 24.85
N ASP A 90 -10.50 26.94 25.90
CA ASP A 90 -9.88 26.61 27.20
C ASP A 90 -10.37 25.27 27.78
N ASP A 91 -11.63 24.90 27.56
CA ASP A 91 -12.29 23.74 28.14
C ASP A 91 -12.70 22.67 27.08
N HIS A 92 -12.59 22.99 25.78
CA HIS A 92 -13.02 22.07 24.71
C HIS A 92 -12.47 22.45 23.34
N VAL A 93 -12.68 21.56 22.38
CA VAL A 93 -12.45 21.81 20.96
C VAL A 93 -13.79 21.87 20.24
N ARG A 94 -13.96 22.84 19.35
CA ARG A 94 -15.10 22.91 18.43
C ARG A 94 -14.65 22.61 17.02
N VAL A 95 -15.22 21.60 16.40
CA VAL A 95 -15.02 21.22 15.00
C VAL A 95 -16.23 21.65 14.21
N ASN A 96 -16.03 22.39 13.11
CA ASN A 96 -17.09 22.88 12.25
C ASN A 96 -17.13 22.10 10.94
N THR A 97 -18.33 21.84 10.47
CA THR A 97 -18.64 21.32 9.14
C THR A 97 -19.58 22.28 8.43
N LYS A 98 -19.90 22.03 7.16
CA LYS A 98 -20.88 22.85 6.42
C LYS A 98 -22.25 22.89 7.09
N ASN A 99 -22.66 21.78 7.71
CA ASN A 99 -24.02 21.56 8.19
C ASN A 99 -24.17 21.60 9.73
N GLY A 100 -23.08 21.83 10.46
CA GLY A 100 -23.12 21.85 11.92
C GLY A 100 -21.75 21.89 12.56
N SER A 101 -21.73 21.72 13.88
CA SER A 101 -20.48 21.66 14.63
C SER A 101 -20.53 20.60 15.72
N ILE A 102 -19.36 20.11 16.14
CA ILE A 102 -19.18 19.17 17.22
C ILE A 102 -18.34 19.84 18.31
N LYS A 103 -18.77 19.71 19.58
CA LYS A 103 -17.97 20.03 20.77
C LYS A 103 -17.38 18.74 21.30
N ALA A 104 -16.08 18.71 21.57
CA ALA A 104 -15.36 17.57 22.09
C ALA A 104 -14.26 18.03 23.06
N ASP A 105 -13.83 17.15 23.93
CA ASP A 105 -12.71 17.43 24.85
C ASP A 105 -11.36 17.44 24.11
N ARG A 106 -11.26 16.64 23.07
CA ARG A 106 -10.03 16.46 22.28
C ARG A 106 -10.33 16.25 20.79
N ILE A 107 -9.35 16.57 19.95
CA ILE A 107 -9.37 16.30 18.51
C ILE A 107 -8.14 15.49 18.13
N VAL A 108 -8.33 14.52 17.22
CA VAL A 108 -7.24 13.81 16.56
C VAL A 108 -7.35 14.07 15.05
N LEU A 109 -6.32 14.64 14.47
CA LEU A 109 -6.24 14.91 13.03
C LEU A 109 -5.68 13.66 12.35
N ALA A 110 -6.56 12.77 11.89
CA ALA A 110 -6.21 11.52 11.20
C ALA A 110 -6.47 11.61 9.68
N CYS A 111 -6.14 12.76 9.08
CA CYS A 111 -6.52 13.10 7.71
C CYS A 111 -5.54 12.58 6.66
N ASN A 112 -4.37 12.05 7.08
CA ASN A 112 -3.29 11.63 6.16
C ASN A 112 -2.94 12.75 5.16
N GLY A 113 -2.71 12.41 3.89
CA GLY A 113 -2.44 13.36 2.80
C GLY A 113 -3.60 14.31 2.45
N TYR A 114 -4.78 14.06 3.02
CA TYR A 114 -5.99 14.87 2.77
C TYR A 114 -6.24 15.96 3.84
N LEU A 115 -5.22 16.31 4.62
CA LEU A 115 -5.34 17.38 5.64
C LEU A 115 -5.66 18.74 5.02
N GLU A 116 -5.21 18.97 3.80
CA GLU A 116 -5.40 20.22 3.06
C GLU A 116 -5.10 21.49 3.90
N ASN A 117 -6.03 22.43 3.96
CA ASN A 117 -5.87 23.67 4.70
C ASN A 117 -6.46 23.64 6.11
N LEU A 118 -6.88 22.47 6.61
CA LEU A 118 -7.49 22.35 7.95
C LEU A 118 -6.52 22.75 9.07
N GLU A 119 -5.23 22.41 8.91
CA GLU A 119 -4.17 22.80 9.82
C GLU A 119 -2.90 23.19 9.05
N LYS A 120 -2.71 24.48 8.85
CA LYS A 120 -1.63 25.04 8.00
C LYS A 120 -0.22 24.72 8.51
N SER A 121 -0.04 24.61 9.80
CA SER A 121 1.27 24.30 10.41
C SER A 121 1.74 22.87 10.09
N LEU A 122 0.81 21.95 9.86
CA LEU A 122 1.07 20.58 9.48
C LEU A 122 1.09 20.38 7.96
N THR A 123 0.25 21.10 7.23
CA THR A 123 0.15 20.98 5.75
C THR A 123 1.51 21.20 5.08
N SER A 124 2.29 22.15 5.57
CA SER A 124 3.64 22.42 5.05
C SER A 124 4.67 21.29 5.28
N LYS A 125 4.33 20.31 6.10
CA LYS A 125 5.18 19.16 6.44
C LYS A 125 4.72 17.87 5.75
N ILE A 126 3.63 17.92 4.99
CA ILE A 126 3.05 16.79 4.27
C ILE A 126 3.26 16.99 2.78
N LEU A 127 3.95 16.05 2.15
CA LEU A 127 4.07 15.97 0.69
C LEU A 127 3.12 14.90 0.16
N PRO A 128 1.95 15.27 -0.39
CA PRO A 128 1.06 14.30 -1.02
C PRO A 128 1.67 13.84 -2.34
N MET A 129 1.84 12.53 -2.49
CA MET A 129 2.31 11.89 -3.72
C MET A 129 1.20 11.05 -4.32
N ASN A 130 0.99 11.19 -5.61
CA ASN A 130 0.06 10.33 -6.34
C ASN A 130 0.75 9.02 -6.68
N ASN A 131 0.10 7.93 -6.34
CA ASN A 131 0.49 6.57 -6.68
C ASN A 131 -0.67 5.88 -7.38
N TYR A 132 -0.38 4.94 -8.29
CA TYR A 132 -1.38 4.40 -9.18
C TYR A 132 -1.42 2.88 -9.12
N ILE A 133 -2.62 2.32 -9.17
CA ILE A 133 -2.86 0.88 -9.23
C ILE A 133 -3.76 0.58 -10.43
N VAL A 134 -3.42 -0.46 -11.17
CA VAL A 134 -4.30 -1.06 -12.18
C VAL A 134 -4.71 -2.46 -11.74
N ALA A 135 -5.88 -2.90 -12.20
CA ALA A 135 -6.36 -4.26 -12.05
C ALA A 135 -6.54 -4.88 -13.43
N THR A 136 -6.03 -6.08 -13.63
CA THR A 136 -6.31 -6.84 -14.86
C THR A 136 -7.78 -7.26 -14.93
N LYS A 137 -8.20 -7.81 -16.05
CA LYS A 137 -9.38 -8.69 -16.06
C LYS A 137 -9.11 -9.90 -15.16
N PRO A 138 -10.14 -10.61 -14.68
CA PRO A 138 -9.93 -11.88 -13.99
C PRO A 138 -9.10 -12.82 -14.86
N LEU A 139 -8.05 -13.40 -14.27
CA LEU A 139 -7.17 -14.33 -14.92
C LEU A 139 -7.68 -15.77 -14.73
N ASP A 140 -7.29 -16.68 -15.62
CA ASP A 140 -7.57 -18.10 -15.44
C ASP A 140 -6.66 -18.72 -14.36
N ASP A 141 -7.02 -19.91 -13.89
CA ASP A 141 -6.31 -20.57 -12.81
C ASP A 141 -4.86 -20.92 -13.16
N GLU A 142 -4.59 -21.28 -14.41
CA GLU A 142 -3.24 -21.59 -14.88
C GLU A 142 -2.34 -20.36 -14.79
N THR A 143 -2.84 -19.22 -15.27
CA THR A 143 -2.11 -17.94 -15.20
C THR A 143 -1.89 -17.51 -13.75
N VAL A 144 -2.89 -17.63 -12.88
CA VAL A 144 -2.76 -17.30 -11.45
C VAL A 144 -1.68 -18.18 -10.80
N GLN A 145 -1.73 -19.49 -11.02
CA GLN A 145 -0.73 -20.41 -10.48
C GLN A 145 0.69 -20.14 -11.02
N LYS A 146 0.80 -19.68 -12.26
CA LYS A 146 2.09 -19.32 -12.85
C LYS A 146 2.70 -18.07 -12.19
N ILE A 147 1.91 -17.02 -11.94
CA ILE A 147 2.43 -15.72 -11.47
C ILE A 147 2.45 -15.54 -9.96
N ASN A 148 1.64 -16.31 -9.24
CA ASN A 148 1.55 -16.18 -7.78
C ASN A 148 1.01 -17.47 -7.12
N PRO A 149 1.77 -18.56 -7.16
CA PRO A 149 1.31 -19.87 -6.68
C PRO A 149 1.04 -19.91 -5.17
N LYS A 150 1.62 -19.00 -4.40
CA LYS A 150 1.51 -18.96 -2.93
C LYS A 150 0.61 -17.83 -2.40
N ASP A 151 -0.09 -17.11 -3.29
CA ASP A 151 -0.90 -15.92 -2.93
C ASP A 151 -0.14 -14.87 -2.09
N ILE A 152 1.06 -14.53 -2.56
CA ILE A 152 1.97 -13.59 -1.89
C ILE A 152 1.69 -12.16 -2.38
N ALA A 153 1.89 -11.17 -1.52
CA ALA A 153 2.02 -9.78 -1.91
C ALA A 153 3.49 -9.43 -2.14
N PHE A 154 3.78 -8.79 -3.26
CA PHE A 154 5.13 -8.42 -3.67
C PHE A 154 5.32 -6.90 -3.59
N ALA A 155 6.50 -6.48 -3.13
CA ALA A 155 7.00 -5.12 -3.23
C ALA A 155 8.48 -5.20 -3.63
N ASP A 156 8.85 -4.69 -4.80
CA ASP A 156 10.21 -4.84 -5.31
C ASP A 156 11.19 -3.79 -4.77
N SER A 157 12.48 -3.99 -5.01
CA SER A 157 13.55 -3.15 -4.51
C SER A 157 13.81 -1.87 -5.33
N ARG A 158 12.92 -1.49 -6.26
CA ARG A 158 13.06 -0.24 -7.02
C ARG A 158 12.80 0.97 -6.15
N PHE A 159 13.43 2.09 -6.44
CA PHE A 159 13.14 3.35 -5.76
C PHE A 159 11.66 3.75 -5.92
N VAL A 160 11.13 3.68 -7.14
CA VAL A 160 9.69 3.70 -7.40
C VAL A 160 9.21 2.26 -7.42
N ILE A 161 8.74 1.81 -6.27
CA ILE A 161 8.40 0.41 -5.99
C ILE A 161 7.27 -0.05 -6.92
N ASN A 162 7.47 -1.20 -7.58
CA ASN A 162 6.33 -1.96 -8.09
C ASN A 162 5.83 -2.88 -6.99
N TYR A 163 4.53 -2.83 -6.74
CA TYR A 163 3.90 -3.71 -5.76
C TYR A 163 2.68 -4.37 -6.38
N PHE A 164 2.51 -5.64 -6.12
CA PHE A 164 1.44 -6.40 -6.75
C PHE A 164 1.01 -7.59 -5.92
N ARG A 165 -0.23 -7.99 -6.10
CA ARG A 165 -0.84 -9.17 -5.49
C ARG A 165 -2.07 -9.62 -6.25
N MET A 166 -2.56 -10.82 -5.95
CA MET A 166 -3.85 -11.27 -6.46
C MET A 166 -5.01 -10.73 -5.61
N SER A 167 -6.13 -10.45 -6.26
CA SER A 167 -7.42 -10.24 -5.59
C SER A 167 -8.17 -11.57 -5.50
N ALA A 168 -9.18 -11.63 -4.62
CA ALA A 168 -10.01 -12.83 -4.44
C ALA A 168 -10.77 -13.24 -5.71
N ASP A 169 -11.03 -12.31 -6.64
CA ASP A 169 -11.64 -12.55 -7.95
C ASP A 169 -10.62 -12.76 -9.07
N LYS A 170 -9.38 -13.17 -8.71
CA LYS A 170 -8.29 -13.54 -9.64
C LYS A 170 -7.81 -12.41 -10.54
N ARG A 171 -7.84 -11.17 -10.09
CA ARG A 171 -7.20 -10.05 -10.81
C ARG A 171 -5.81 -9.82 -10.24
N LEU A 172 -4.86 -9.61 -11.12
CA LEU A 172 -3.58 -9.05 -10.69
C LEU A 172 -3.79 -7.55 -10.43
N LEU A 173 -3.64 -7.16 -9.18
CA LEU A 173 -3.57 -5.75 -8.76
C LEU A 173 -2.10 -5.36 -8.84
N PHE A 174 -1.78 -4.40 -9.69
CA PHE A 174 -0.40 -3.96 -9.89
C PHE A 174 -0.30 -2.46 -9.68
N GLY A 175 0.54 -2.06 -8.76
CA GLY A 175 0.80 -0.67 -8.40
C GLY A 175 2.24 -0.28 -8.66
N GLY A 176 2.42 1.00 -8.94
CA GLY A 176 3.70 1.61 -9.21
C GLY A 176 3.53 2.96 -9.87
N GLY A 177 4.65 3.59 -10.18
CA GLY A 177 4.67 4.93 -10.73
C GLY A 177 4.29 5.98 -9.68
N GLU A 178 4.99 7.07 -9.69
CA GLU A 178 4.78 8.19 -8.77
C GLU A 178 4.64 9.50 -9.54
N ASN A 179 3.84 10.39 -9.00
CA ASN A 179 3.74 11.76 -9.49
C ASN A 179 3.71 12.71 -8.30
N TYR A 180 4.69 13.60 -8.28
CA TYR A 180 4.83 14.66 -7.27
C TYR A 180 4.02 15.93 -7.61
N SER A 181 3.25 15.91 -8.70
CA SER A 181 2.33 16.98 -9.05
C SER A 181 1.07 16.89 -8.19
N GLN A 182 0.48 18.03 -7.88
CA GLN A 182 -0.85 18.09 -7.25
C GLN A 182 -1.97 17.64 -8.20
N GLU A 183 -1.69 17.58 -9.50
CA GLU A 183 -2.64 17.12 -10.51
C GLU A 183 -2.48 15.62 -10.75
N LEU A 184 -3.59 14.92 -10.81
CA LEU A 184 -3.63 13.52 -11.25
C LEU A 184 -3.25 13.44 -12.73
N SER A 185 -2.44 12.45 -13.09
CA SER A 185 -2.15 12.17 -14.50
C SER A 185 -3.45 11.84 -15.25
N LYS A 186 -3.66 12.48 -16.41
CA LYS A 186 -4.84 12.23 -17.25
C LYS A 186 -4.88 10.80 -17.82
N ASN A 187 -3.73 10.18 -17.98
CA ASN A 187 -3.62 8.80 -18.44
C ASN A 187 -2.60 8.06 -17.56
N ILE A 188 -3.10 7.31 -16.61
CA ILE A 188 -2.29 6.51 -15.67
C ILE A 188 -1.89 5.15 -16.24
N VAL A 189 -2.62 4.66 -17.25
CA VAL A 189 -2.44 3.30 -17.77
C VAL A 189 -0.99 3.05 -18.17
N PRO A 190 -0.35 3.82 -19.08
CA PRO A 190 1.02 3.54 -19.49
C PRO A 190 2.06 3.73 -18.37
N ILE A 191 1.73 4.44 -17.31
CA ILE A 191 2.62 4.62 -16.15
C ILE A 191 2.80 3.28 -15.42
N VAL A 192 1.72 2.52 -15.29
CA VAL A 192 1.67 1.28 -14.51
C VAL A 192 1.82 0.04 -15.42
N THR A 193 1.25 0.05 -16.63
CA THR A 193 1.31 -1.13 -17.52
C THR A 193 2.69 -1.40 -18.09
N ARG A 194 3.50 -0.37 -18.36
CA ARG A 194 4.87 -0.57 -18.84
C ARG A 194 5.77 -1.39 -17.89
N PRO A 195 5.81 -1.13 -16.58
CA PRO A 195 6.48 -2.01 -15.63
C PRO A 195 5.86 -3.40 -15.57
N LEU A 196 4.53 -3.51 -15.59
CA LEU A 196 3.80 -4.77 -15.59
C LEU A 196 4.19 -5.65 -16.80
N GLU A 197 4.18 -5.08 -18.01
CA GLU A 197 4.54 -5.75 -19.25
C GLU A 197 6.00 -6.26 -19.25
N LYS A 198 6.90 -5.59 -18.54
CA LYS A 198 8.27 -6.06 -18.37
C LYS A 198 8.36 -7.26 -17.44
N ILE A 199 7.55 -7.29 -16.38
CA ILE A 199 7.55 -8.36 -15.39
C ILE A 199 6.77 -9.58 -15.92
N TYR A 200 5.66 -9.34 -16.59
CA TYR A 200 4.76 -10.35 -17.14
C TYR A 200 4.40 -10.06 -18.61
N PRO A 201 5.32 -10.26 -19.55
CA PRO A 201 5.11 -9.91 -20.97
C PRO A 201 4.00 -10.71 -21.65
N PHE A 202 3.53 -11.78 -21.04
CA PHE A 202 2.44 -12.62 -21.53
C PHE A 202 1.04 -12.16 -21.06
N LEU A 203 0.95 -11.18 -20.18
CA LEU A 203 -0.31 -10.55 -19.76
C LEU A 203 -0.64 -9.38 -20.70
N ASN A 204 -1.42 -9.62 -21.75
CA ASN A 204 -1.88 -8.63 -22.72
C ASN A 204 -3.32 -8.18 -22.44
#